data_a7bca03c23f45a2960cc91ce1c1b6b2b
#
_entry.id   a7bca03c23f45a2960cc91ce1c1b6b2b
#
_cell.length_a   1.000
_cell.length_b   1.000
_cell.length_c   1.000
_cell.angle_alpha   90.00
_cell.angle_beta   90.00
_cell.angle_gamma   90.00
#
_symmetry.space_group_name_H-M   'P 1'
#
loop_
_entity.id
_entity.type
_entity.pdbx_description
1 polymer ?
#
loop_
_entity_poly.entity_id
_entity_poly.type
_entity_poly.pdbx_seq_one_letter_code
_entity_poly.pdbx_strand_id
1 'polypeptide(L)'
;MRVAYLLNQYPKISHSFIRREILALERRGIEVVRVALRGWDARVIDDADEHERKRTRYVLRDGAFALLGATARVALSRPRAFARALALAWRMGRRAERPLPVHLIYLAEACRIVPWLDGVDHVHAHFGTNAAEVAMLVHALGGPRFSFTVHGPEEFDKADFIGLGEKIRRSAFVVAISTFGRSQLYRWVAHRDWPKVEVVHCGVDPAFCNVPLSPPPAARRLVCVGRLCEQKGQLLLVTAAQRLAAGGADFELVLVGDGEMRAEIEALVESARLSGHVRITGAVSTDDLRSEILAARALVLPSFAEGLPGVLMEAMALNRPVISTYIAGTPELVHAGEHGWLVPAGDIDALVAAMQDCLDAPVASLARMAEAGRARVMARHSTDVEVGKLAGLFEAAVAENAA
;
A
#
# COMPACT_ATOMS: atom_id res chain seq x y z
N MET A 1 7.47 -23.74 -7.79
CA MET A 1 8.25 -22.55 -7.41
C MET A 1 7.86 -22.13 -6.00
N ARG A 2 8.84 -21.75 -5.20
CA ARG A 2 8.67 -21.35 -3.80
C ARG A 2 9.25 -19.96 -3.58
N VAL A 3 8.43 -18.99 -3.17
CA VAL A 3 8.82 -17.58 -2.99
C VAL A 3 8.67 -17.18 -1.53
N ALA A 4 9.68 -16.52 -0.96
CA ALA A 4 9.57 -15.95 0.39
C ALA A 4 9.14 -14.48 0.31
N TYR A 5 8.05 -14.14 0.99
CA TYR A 5 7.62 -12.75 1.19
C TYR A 5 8.24 -12.20 2.46
N LEU A 6 9.01 -11.13 2.31
CA LEU A 6 9.68 -10.46 3.43
C LEU A 6 9.03 -9.10 3.72
N LEU A 7 8.51 -8.98 4.92
CA LEU A 7 7.65 -7.88 5.35
C LEU A 7 8.18 -7.23 6.63
N ASN A 8 8.03 -5.90 6.77
CA ASN A 8 8.40 -5.24 8.02
C ASN A 8 7.45 -5.65 9.16
N GLN A 9 6.14 -5.56 8.91
CA GLN A 9 5.10 -5.97 9.85
C GLN A 9 3.98 -6.68 9.10
N TYR A 10 3.59 -7.88 9.58
CA TYR A 10 2.52 -8.65 8.96
C TYR A 10 1.92 -9.63 9.98
N PRO A 11 0.58 -9.84 9.98
CA PRO A 11 -0.40 -9.06 9.22
C PRO A 11 -0.53 -7.62 9.74
N LYS A 12 -1.13 -6.76 8.93
CA LYS A 12 -1.46 -5.38 9.29
C LYS A 12 -2.71 -4.95 8.53
N ILE A 13 -3.65 -4.33 9.20
CA ILE A 13 -4.96 -3.91 8.65
C ILE A 13 -4.81 -3.14 7.33
N SER A 14 -3.88 -2.17 7.29
CA SER A 14 -3.61 -1.37 6.09
C SER A 14 -2.87 -2.11 4.97
N HIS A 15 -2.49 -3.38 5.17
CA HIS A 15 -1.74 -4.20 4.22
C HIS A 15 -2.55 -5.40 3.71
N SER A 16 -3.88 -5.33 3.73
CA SER A 16 -4.77 -6.39 3.23
C SER A 16 -4.47 -6.77 1.76
N PHE A 17 -3.98 -5.83 0.95
CA PHE A 17 -3.56 -6.08 -0.42
C PHE A 17 -2.40 -7.09 -0.53
N ILE A 18 -1.46 -7.12 0.43
CA ILE A 18 -0.37 -8.12 0.46
C ILE A 18 -0.94 -9.51 0.73
N ARG A 19 -1.88 -9.64 1.67
CA ARG A 19 -2.58 -10.90 1.92
C ARG A 19 -3.29 -11.41 0.67
N ARG A 20 -3.99 -10.53 -0.04
CA ARG A 20 -4.68 -10.88 -1.30
C ARG A 20 -3.71 -11.36 -2.37
N GLU A 21 -2.58 -10.68 -2.52
CA GLU A 21 -1.53 -11.05 -3.47
C GLU A 21 -0.94 -12.43 -3.14
N ILE A 22 -0.61 -12.68 -1.88
CA ILE A 22 -0.12 -13.99 -1.41
C ILE A 22 -1.12 -15.10 -1.71
N LEU A 23 -2.38 -14.92 -1.33
CA LEU A 23 -3.42 -15.93 -1.57
C LEU A 23 -3.68 -16.17 -3.07
N ALA A 24 -3.56 -15.14 -3.90
CA ALA A 24 -3.70 -15.28 -5.34
C ALA A 24 -2.51 -16.03 -5.98
N LEU A 25 -1.29 -15.84 -5.49
CA LEU A 25 -0.12 -16.62 -5.89
C LEU A 25 -0.26 -18.09 -5.48
N GLU A 26 -0.75 -18.36 -4.27
CA GLU A 26 -1.00 -19.73 -3.81
C GLU A 26 -2.06 -20.46 -4.65
N ARG A 27 -3.12 -19.76 -5.07
CA ARG A 27 -4.10 -20.32 -6.03
C ARG A 27 -3.49 -20.67 -7.39
N ARG A 28 -2.39 -20.03 -7.76
CA ARG A 28 -1.61 -20.35 -8.98
C ARG A 28 -0.56 -21.45 -8.78
N GLY A 29 -0.51 -22.08 -7.62
CA GLY A 29 0.44 -23.14 -7.31
C GLY A 29 1.83 -22.65 -6.92
N ILE A 30 2.01 -21.37 -6.60
CA ILE A 30 3.25 -20.82 -6.04
C ILE A 30 3.19 -20.92 -4.52
N GLU A 31 4.09 -21.67 -3.92
CA GLU A 31 4.19 -21.73 -2.47
C GLU A 31 4.79 -20.44 -1.93
N VAL A 32 4.09 -19.77 -0.99
CA VAL A 32 4.56 -18.52 -0.39
C VAL A 32 4.96 -18.72 1.07
N VAL A 33 6.24 -18.51 1.37
CA VAL A 33 6.78 -18.50 2.74
C VAL A 33 6.68 -17.10 3.31
N ARG A 34 5.87 -16.90 4.37
CA ARG A 34 5.71 -15.60 5.02
C ARG A 34 6.79 -15.38 6.05
N VAL A 35 7.57 -14.31 5.90
CA VAL A 35 8.59 -13.86 6.84
C VAL A 35 8.33 -12.40 7.18
N ALA A 36 8.14 -12.08 8.45
CA ALA A 36 7.98 -10.71 8.90
C ALA A 36 9.00 -10.36 9.99
N LEU A 37 9.47 -9.13 10.01
CA LEU A 37 10.38 -8.68 11.05
C LEU A 37 9.64 -8.60 12.39
N ARG A 38 8.38 -8.11 12.38
CA ARG A 38 7.50 -7.95 13.56
C ARG A 38 6.04 -8.18 13.20
N GLY A 39 5.14 -8.16 14.20
CA GLY A 39 3.68 -8.28 14.02
C GLY A 39 3.04 -9.45 14.73
N TRP A 40 3.81 -10.25 15.51
CA TRP A 40 3.27 -11.37 16.29
C TRP A 40 2.30 -10.96 17.40
N ASP A 41 2.39 -9.71 17.87
CA ASP A 41 1.60 -9.07 18.92
C ASP A 41 0.64 -8.00 18.38
N ALA A 42 0.55 -7.86 17.05
CA ALA A 42 -0.32 -6.87 16.43
C ALA A 42 -1.80 -7.17 16.70
N ARG A 43 -2.58 -6.10 16.91
CA ARG A 43 -4.03 -6.23 16.99
C ARG A 43 -4.58 -6.70 15.66
N VAL A 44 -5.34 -7.78 15.69
CA VAL A 44 -6.00 -8.38 14.54
C VAL A 44 -7.50 -8.13 14.66
N ILE A 45 -8.16 -7.76 13.58
CA ILE A 45 -9.61 -7.51 13.54
C ILE A 45 -10.32 -8.65 12.80
N ASP A 46 -9.74 -9.14 11.72
CA ASP A 46 -10.31 -10.19 10.88
C ASP A 46 -9.69 -11.57 11.17
N ASP A 47 -10.50 -12.63 11.17
CA ASP A 47 -10.05 -14.03 11.31
C ASP A 47 -9.02 -14.42 10.23
N ALA A 48 -9.12 -13.84 9.04
CA ALA A 48 -8.17 -14.07 7.97
C ALA A 48 -6.75 -13.57 8.30
N ASP A 49 -6.64 -12.45 9.02
CA ASP A 49 -5.35 -11.93 9.48
C ASP A 49 -4.79 -12.79 10.62
N GLU A 50 -5.66 -13.33 11.49
CA GLU A 50 -5.24 -14.30 12.52
C GLU A 50 -4.68 -15.58 11.89
N HIS A 51 -5.29 -16.06 10.82
CA HIS A 51 -4.78 -17.22 10.08
C HIS A 51 -3.39 -16.94 9.47
N GLU A 52 -3.20 -15.78 8.87
CA GLU A 52 -1.90 -15.37 8.33
C GLU A 52 -0.84 -15.20 9.43
N ARG A 53 -1.21 -14.67 10.62
CA ARG A 53 -0.32 -14.54 11.77
C ARG A 53 0.26 -15.90 12.19
N LYS A 54 -0.54 -16.94 12.20
CA LYS A 54 -0.11 -18.31 12.55
C LYS A 54 0.83 -18.94 11.51
N ARG A 55 0.73 -18.52 10.25
CA ARG A 55 1.56 -19.01 9.14
C ARG A 55 2.85 -18.21 8.94
N THR A 56 3.02 -17.09 9.66
CA THR A 56 4.14 -16.15 9.50
C THR A 56 5.26 -16.47 10.47
N ARG A 57 6.50 -16.49 9.97
CA ARG A 57 7.72 -16.58 10.79
C ARG A 57 8.19 -15.18 11.17
N TYR A 58 8.45 -14.95 12.45
CA TYR A 58 8.82 -13.63 12.97
C TYR A 58 10.29 -13.59 13.37
N VAL A 59 11.04 -12.66 12.77
CA VAL A 59 12.48 -12.52 12.94
C VAL A 59 12.87 -12.03 14.33
N LEU A 60 12.14 -11.02 14.83
CA LEU A 60 12.46 -10.33 16.08
C LEU A 60 11.78 -10.92 17.33
N ARG A 61 10.92 -11.93 17.16
CA ARG A 61 10.12 -12.51 18.25
C ARG A 61 10.99 -13.11 19.37
N ASP A 62 12.09 -13.76 19.00
CA ASP A 62 12.95 -14.49 19.93
C ASP A 62 14.05 -13.60 20.55
N GLY A 63 14.01 -12.28 20.29
CA GLY A 63 14.85 -11.28 20.91
C GLY A 63 16.31 -11.22 20.39
N ALA A 64 17.12 -10.41 21.07
CA ALA A 64 18.48 -10.07 20.62
C ALA A 64 19.45 -11.27 20.64
N PHE A 65 19.33 -12.16 21.60
CA PHE A 65 20.22 -13.33 21.69
C PHE A 65 20.08 -14.28 20.49
N ALA A 66 18.86 -14.45 19.98
CA ALA A 66 18.62 -15.25 18.78
C ALA A 66 19.26 -14.61 17.54
N LEU A 67 19.22 -13.27 17.43
CA LEU A 67 19.90 -12.54 16.36
C LEU A 67 21.41 -12.67 16.46
N LEU A 68 21.98 -12.48 17.65
CA LEU A 68 23.43 -12.60 17.88
C LEU A 68 23.94 -14.02 17.56
N GLY A 69 23.23 -15.04 18.03
CA GLY A 69 23.56 -16.45 17.72
C GLY A 69 23.50 -16.78 16.24
N ALA A 70 22.47 -16.28 15.53
CA ALA A 70 22.36 -16.43 14.08
C ALA A 70 23.48 -15.70 13.34
N THR A 71 23.82 -14.48 13.76
CA THR A 71 24.91 -13.68 13.18
C THR A 71 26.26 -14.38 13.35
N ALA A 72 26.58 -14.87 14.56
CA ALA A 72 27.81 -15.61 14.80
C ALA A 72 27.89 -16.89 13.94
N ARG A 73 26.80 -17.66 13.85
CA ARG A 73 26.74 -18.87 13.03
C ARG A 73 27.02 -18.57 11.56
N VAL A 74 26.38 -17.53 10.97
CA VAL A 74 26.59 -17.17 9.57
C VAL A 74 27.99 -16.61 9.34
N ALA A 75 28.52 -15.78 10.26
CA ALA A 75 29.87 -15.27 10.18
C ALA A 75 30.92 -16.39 10.15
N LEU A 76 30.72 -17.45 10.94
CA LEU A 76 31.62 -18.59 10.99
C LEU A 76 31.45 -19.54 9.78
N SER A 77 30.21 -19.80 9.36
CA SER A 77 29.94 -20.76 8.26
C SER A 77 30.13 -20.17 6.87
N ARG A 78 29.98 -18.84 6.71
CA ARG A 78 30.05 -18.12 5.41
C ARG A 78 30.90 -16.84 5.52
N PRO A 79 32.17 -16.87 5.96
CA PRO A 79 32.94 -15.66 6.35
C PRO A 79 33.12 -14.66 5.21
N ARG A 80 33.32 -15.10 3.97
CA ARG A 80 33.45 -14.22 2.80
C ARG A 80 32.15 -13.52 2.44
N ALA A 81 31.02 -14.24 2.49
CA ALA A 81 29.70 -13.68 2.23
C ALA A 81 29.30 -12.71 3.36
N PHE A 82 29.59 -13.05 4.61
CA PHE A 82 29.36 -12.16 5.75
C PHE A 82 30.15 -10.86 5.64
N ALA A 83 31.44 -10.91 5.30
CA ALA A 83 32.27 -9.72 5.11
C ALA A 83 31.71 -8.80 3.99
N ARG A 84 31.25 -9.37 2.88
CA ARG A 84 30.60 -8.61 1.79
C ARG A 84 29.30 -7.95 2.26
N ALA A 85 28.44 -8.71 2.98
CA ALA A 85 27.19 -8.19 3.51
C ALA A 85 27.42 -7.10 4.58
N LEU A 86 28.42 -7.26 5.44
CA LEU A 86 28.81 -6.26 6.44
C LEU A 86 29.30 -4.97 5.76
N ALA A 87 30.15 -5.07 4.75
CA ALA A 87 30.61 -3.91 3.98
C ALA A 87 29.45 -3.20 3.27
N LEU A 88 28.45 -3.97 2.80
CA LEU A 88 27.23 -3.41 2.20
C LEU A 88 26.37 -2.69 3.25
N ALA A 89 26.08 -3.31 4.39
CA ALA A 89 25.33 -2.70 5.49
C ALA A 89 26.03 -1.41 6.00
N TRP A 90 27.36 -1.46 6.14
CA TRP A 90 28.15 -0.29 6.51
C TRP A 90 28.01 0.86 5.49
N ARG A 91 28.12 0.54 4.19
CA ARG A 91 27.97 1.54 3.11
C ARG A 91 26.58 2.15 3.09
N MET A 92 25.54 1.34 3.28
CA MET A 92 24.15 1.81 3.37
C MET A 92 23.96 2.74 4.56
N GLY A 93 24.41 2.35 5.76
CA GLY A 93 24.24 3.13 6.99
C GLY A 93 25.02 4.45 7.05
N ARG A 94 26.07 4.62 6.23
CA ARG A 94 26.82 5.89 6.19
C ARG A 94 26.09 7.03 5.47
N ARG A 95 25.07 6.72 4.67
CA ARG A 95 24.32 7.70 3.86
C ARG A 95 22.82 7.70 4.19
N ALA A 96 22.39 6.81 5.07
CA ALA A 96 20.98 6.65 5.41
C ALA A 96 20.50 7.67 6.45
N GLU A 97 19.19 7.91 6.47
CA GLU A 97 18.51 8.65 7.55
C GLU A 97 18.67 7.91 8.89
N ARG A 98 18.60 6.58 8.87
CA ARG A 98 18.77 5.76 10.07
C ARG A 98 20.26 5.58 10.39
N PRO A 99 20.65 5.64 11.68
CA PRO A 99 22.04 5.52 12.07
C PRO A 99 22.62 4.13 11.79
N LEU A 100 23.91 4.05 11.55
CA LEU A 100 24.64 2.83 11.21
C LEU A 100 24.28 1.59 12.07
N PRO A 101 24.09 1.68 13.40
CA PRO A 101 23.72 0.52 14.21
C PRO A 101 22.43 -0.17 13.73
N VAL A 102 21.48 0.58 13.17
CA VAL A 102 20.23 0.00 12.63
C VAL A 102 20.50 -0.87 11.42
N HIS A 103 21.42 -0.48 10.54
CA HIS A 103 21.81 -1.28 9.38
C HIS A 103 22.58 -2.55 9.78
N LEU A 104 23.29 -2.53 10.92
CA LEU A 104 23.88 -3.74 11.50
C LEU A 104 22.81 -4.67 12.08
N ILE A 105 21.70 -4.13 12.62
CA ILE A 105 20.54 -4.93 13.01
C ILE A 105 19.91 -5.58 11.78
N TYR A 106 19.76 -4.86 10.65
CA TYR A 106 19.27 -5.45 9.39
C TYR A 106 20.16 -6.58 8.88
N LEU A 107 21.48 -6.50 9.07
CA LEU A 107 22.38 -7.59 8.78
C LEU A 107 22.14 -8.80 9.70
N ALA A 108 21.90 -8.57 10.99
CA ALA A 108 21.59 -9.65 11.93
C ALA A 108 20.23 -10.30 11.63
N GLU A 109 19.22 -9.51 11.24
CA GLU A 109 17.92 -9.99 10.75
C GLU A 109 18.12 -10.87 9.49
N ALA A 110 18.93 -10.43 8.53
CA ALA A 110 19.26 -11.21 7.34
C ALA A 110 19.96 -12.54 7.69
N CYS A 111 20.91 -12.52 8.63
CA CYS A 111 21.57 -13.74 9.13
C CYS A 111 20.56 -14.72 9.77
N ARG A 112 19.53 -14.22 10.46
CA ARG A 112 18.47 -15.03 11.06
C ARG A 112 17.57 -15.65 9.99
N ILE A 113 17.32 -14.95 8.89
CA ILE A 113 16.43 -15.38 7.80
C ILE A 113 17.09 -16.43 6.90
N VAL A 114 18.37 -16.30 6.58
CA VAL A 114 19.06 -17.18 5.61
C VAL A 114 18.79 -18.67 5.82
N PRO A 115 18.83 -19.24 7.04
CA PRO A 115 18.53 -20.66 7.25
C PRO A 115 17.06 -21.05 6.99
N TRP A 116 16.14 -20.09 7.00
CA TRP A 116 14.70 -20.31 6.74
C TRP A 116 14.35 -20.39 5.27
N LEU A 117 15.31 -20.02 4.41
CA LEU A 117 15.14 -19.93 2.96
C LEU A 117 15.68 -21.16 2.22
N ASP A 118 15.93 -22.27 2.93
CA ASP A 118 16.29 -23.51 2.27
C ASP A 118 15.16 -23.99 1.35
N GLY A 119 15.49 -24.28 0.08
CA GLY A 119 14.52 -24.61 -0.95
C GLY A 119 13.61 -23.48 -1.41
N VAL A 120 13.92 -22.20 -1.06
CA VAL A 120 13.24 -21.01 -1.60
C VAL A 120 13.96 -20.54 -2.86
N ASP A 121 13.20 -20.33 -3.93
CA ASP A 121 13.74 -19.94 -5.25
C ASP A 121 13.98 -18.44 -5.36
N HIS A 122 13.13 -17.60 -4.70
CA HIS A 122 13.17 -16.15 -4.79
C HIS A 122 12.66 -15.48 -3.50
N VAL A 123 13.19 -14.28 -3.20
CA VAL A 123 12.72 -13.46 -2.08
C VAL A 123 12.04 -12.19 -2.62
N HIS A 124 10.80 -11.92 -2.22
CA HIS A 124 10.09 -10.70 -2.57
C HIS A 124 9.77 -9.88 -1.32
N ALA A 125 10.18 -8.61 -1.31
CA ALA A 125 9.88 -7.71 -0.21
C ALA A 125 8.80 -6.71 -0.59
N HIS A 126 7.93 -6.33 0.35
CA HIS A 126 7.08 -5.16 0.17
C HIS A 126 7.68 -3.96 0.88
N PHE A 127 7.61 -2.82 0.20
CA PHE A 127 8.25 -1.54 0.49
C PHE A 127 9.76 -1.55 0.29
N GLY A 128 10.26 -0.56 -0.44
CA GLY A 128 11.68 -0.31 -0.71
C GLY A 128 12.47 0.14 0.52
N THR A 129 11.90 0.05 1.72
CA THR A 129 12.48 0.47 3.00
C THR A 129 13.39 -0.60 3.63
N ASN A 130 13.20 -0.89 4.91
CA ASN A 130 14.01 -1.86 5.66
C ASN A 130 13.84 -3.30 5.17
N ALA A 131 12.63 -3.74 4.81
CA ALA A 131 12.41 -5.09 4.32
C ALA A 131 13.21 -5.38 3.04
N ALA A 132 13.23 -4.45 2.08
CA ALA A 132 14.03 -4.58 0.87
C ALA A 132 15.54 -4.56 1.16
N GLU A 133 15.99 -3.82 2.18
CA GLU A 133 17.40 -3.85 2.61
C GLU A 133 17.78 -5.19 3.22
N VAL A 134 16.93 -5.74 4.07
CA VAL A 134 17.14 -7.09 4.63
C VAL A 134 17.17 -8.14 3.53
N ALA A 135 16.27 -8.07 2.52
CA ALA A 135 16.27 -8.96 1.36
C ALA A 135 17.60 -8.86 0.55
N MET A 136 18.07 -7.62 0.33
CA MET A 136 19.36 -7.35 -0.32
C MET A 136 20.53 -7.96 0.46
N LEU A 137 20.52 -7.86 1.79
CA LEU A 137 21.56 -8.45 2.66
C LEU A 137 21.47 -9.97 2.71
N VAL A 138 20.26 -10.56 2.69
CA VAL A 138 20.04 -12.01 2.53
C VAL A 138 20.72 -12.49 1.25
N HIS A 139 20.50 -11.83 0.14
CA HIS A 139 21.16 -12.17 -1.13
C HIS A 139 22.69 -12.04 -1.04
N ALA A 140 23.20 -10.97 -0.43
CA ALA A 140 24.64 -10.76 -0.22
C ALA A 140 25.30 -11.87 0.65
N LEU A 141 24.53 -12.48 1.56
CA LEU A 141 24.94 -13.62 2.38
C LEU A 141 24.88 -14.97 1.64
N GLY A 142 24.51 -14.98 0.34
CA GLY A 142 24.40 -16.17 -0.48
C GLY A 142 23.02 -16.83 -0.42
N GLY A 143 21.98 -16.08 -0.06
CA GLY A 143 20.58 -16.46 -0.20
C GLY A 143 20.06 -16.23 -1.62
N PRO A 144 18.78 -16.55 -1.89
CA PRO A 144 18.15 -16.37 -3.19
C PRO A 144 18.24 -14.93 -3.73
N ARG A 145 18.05 -14.76 -5.04
CA ARG A 145 17.84 -13.43 -5.65
C ARG A 145 16.61 -12.78 -5.03
N PHE A 146 16.55 -11.46 -5.08
CA PHE A 146 15.44 -10.71 -4.50
C PHE A 146 14.85 -9.71 -5.47
N SER A 147 13.59 -9.37 -5.21
CA SER A 147 12.84 -8.27 -5.80
C SER A 147 12.04 -7.55 -4.71
N PHE A 148 11.45 -6.43 -5.04
CA PHE A 148 10.58 -5.72 -4.10
C PHE A 148 9.54 -4.87 -4.81
N THR A 149 8.41 -4.60 -4.11
CA THR A 149 7.36 -3.69 -4.56
C THR A 149 7.45 -2.36 -3.83
N VAL A 150 7.36 -1.26 -4.59
CA VAL A 150 7.33 0.12 -4.08
C VAL A 150 5.90 0.64 -4.17
N HIS A 151 5.40 1.19 -3.05
CA HIS A 151 3.98 1.50 -2.90
C HIS A 151 3.64 2.99 -2.91
N GLY A 152 4.57 3.87 -2.53
CA GLY A 152 4.14 5.24 -2.43
C GLY A 152 5.14 6.30 -2.00
N PRO A 153 4.61 7.46 -1.58
CA PRO A 153 5.37 8.69 -1.43
C PRO A 153 6.51 8.59 -0.43
N GLU A 154 6.32 7.90 0.70
CA GLU A 154 7.37 7.77 1.72
C GLU A 154 8.70 7.23 1.16
N GLU A 155 8.60 6.39 0.12
CA GLU A 155 9.77 5.78 -0.53
C GLU A 155 10.41 6.73 -1.53
N PHE A 156 9.63 7.60 -2.16
CA PHE A 156 10.10 8.57 -3.15
C PHE A 156 10.68 9.82 -2.49
N ASP A 157 10.08 10.27 -1.39
CA ASP A 157 10.51 11.44 -0.63
C ASP A 157 11.88 11.21 0.04
N LYS A 158 12.17 9.96 0.41
CA LYS A 158 13.38 9.56 1.13
C LYS A 158 14.29 8.63 0.33
N ALA A 159 14.17 8.60 -0.99
CA ALA A 159 14.83 7.61 -1.85
C ALA A 159 16.35 7.51 -1.65
N ASP A 160 17.06 8.64 -1.49
CA ASP A 160 18.48 8.66 -1.19
C ASP A 160 18.77 8.10 0.22
N PHE A 161 17.98 8.52 1.20
CA PHE A 161 18.18 8.15 2.61
C PHE A 161 17.87 6.68 2.90
N ILE A 162 17.02 6.05 2.09
CA ILE A 162 16.76 4.61 2.17
C ILE A 162 17.64 3.79 1.21
N GLY A 163 18.50 4.46 0.44
CA GLY A 163 19.39 3.82 -0.54
C GLY A 163 18.65 3.07 -1.66
N LEU A 164 17.54 3.63 -2.12
CA LEU A 164 16.62 2.99 -3.08
C LEU A 164 17.33 2.60 -4.38
N GLY A 165 18.19 3.49 -4.92
CA GLY A 165 18.97 3.21 -6.14
C GLY A 165 19.90 2.01 -6.01
N GLU A 166 20.54 1.77 -4.84
CA GLU A 166 21.39 0.60 -4.60
C GLU A 166 20.56 -0.67 -4.56
N LYS A 167 19.38 -0.63 -3.94
CA LYS A 167 18.44 -1.77 -3.87
C LYS A 167 17.94 -2.16 -5.25
N ILE A 168 17.56 -1.19 -6.09
CA ILE A 168 17.13 -1.42 -7.48
C ILE A 168 18.26 -2.06 -8.29
N ARG A 169 19.48 -1.52 -8.24
CA ARG A 169 20.61 -2.08 -8.99
C ARG A 169 20.90 -3.53 -8.66
N ARG A 170 20.72 -3.93 -7.39
CA ARG A 170 21.02 -5.28 -6.91
C ARG A 170 19.87 -6.26 -7.01
N SER A 171 18.63 -5.78 -7.14
CA SER A 171 17.46 -6.63 -7.31
C SER A 171 17.43 -7.30 -8.68
N ALA A 172 16.69 -8.40 -8.78
CA ALA A 172 16.32 -9.01 -10.05
C ALA A 172 15.39 -8.10 -10.83
N PHE A 173 14.34 -7.64 -10.18
CA PHE A 173 13.39 -6.64 -10.68
C PHE A 173 12.78 -5.84 -9.52
N VAL A 174 12.09 -4.75 -9.85
CA VAL A 174 11.33 -3.94 -8.91
C VAL A 174 9.94 -3.70 -9.47
N VAL A 175 8.93 -3.86 -8.64
CA VAL A 175 7.56 -3.56 -8.98
C VAL A 175 7.19 -2.15 -8.52
N ALA A 176 6.68 -1.35 -9.43
CA ALA A 176 5.96 -0.11 -9.14
C ALA A 176 4.46 -0.37 -9.28
N ILE A 177 3.65 0.09 -8.32
CA ILE A 177 2.19 -0.13 -8.34
C ILE A 177 1.44 0.78 -9.32
N SER A 178 2.15 1.70 -9.99
CA SER A 178 1.60 2.64 -10.98
C SER A 178 2.68 3.09 -11.95
N THR A 179 2.28 3.62 -13.11
CA THR A 179 3.20 4.25 -14.06
C THR A 179 3.88 5.48 -13.46
N PHE A 180 3.16 6.25 -12.63
CA PHE A 180 3.75 7.32 -11.83
C PHE A 180 4.87 6.77 -10.94
N GLY A 181 4.61 5.70 -10.16
CA GLY A 181 5.62 5.07 -9.30
C GLY A 181 6.85 4.64 -10.10
N ARG A 182 6.66 4.02 -11.28
CA ARG A 182 7.76 3.68 -12.20
C ARG A 182 8.57 4.91 -12.60
N SER A 183 7.93 6.02 -12.93
CA SER A 183 8.62 7.27 -13.29
C SER A 183 9.46 7.81 -12.15
N GLN A 184 8.98 7.69 -10.91
CA GLN A 184 9.73 8.09 -9.72
C GLN A 184 10.98 7.21 -9.52
N LEU A 185 10.87 5.89 -9.73
CA LEU A 185 12.01 4.98 -9.62
C LEU A 185 13.08 5.23 -10.67
N TYR A 186 12.69 5.58 -11.90
CA TYR A 186 13.64 5.93 -12.98
C TYR A 186 14.58 7.08 -12.61
N ARG A 187 14.16 8.02 -11.78
CA ARG A 187 14.98 9.17 -11.33
C ARG A 187 16.19 8.76 -10.49
N TRP A 188 16.17 7.55 -9.90
CA TRP A 188 17.14 7.07 -8.93
C TRP A 188 18.12 6.06 -9.46
N VAL A 189 17.99 5.68 -10.75
CA VAL A 189 18.86 4.69 -11.38
C VAL A 189 19.25 5.11 -12.79
N ALA A 190 20.37 4.57 -13.27
CA ALA A 190 20.80 4.79 -14.66
C ALA A 190 19.83 4.12 -15.63
N HIS A 191 19.75 4.62 -16.86
CA HIS A 191 18.88 4.10 -17.93
C HIS A 191 19.01 2.59 -18.15
N ARG A 192 20.22 2.03 -18.01
CA ARG A 192 20.46 0.58 -18.12
C ARG A 192 19.71 -0.28 -17.08
N ASP A 193 19.29 0.32 -15.96
CA ASP A 193 18.55 -0.38 -14.89
C ASP A 193 17.02 -0.17 -15.03
N TRP A 194 16.55 0.68 -15.96
CA TRP A 194 15.12 0.92 -16.18
C TRP A 194 14.33 -0.35 -16.54
N PRO A 195 14.87 -1.30 -17.35
CA PRO A 195 14.16 -2.55 -17.64
C PRO A 195 13.85 -3.42 -16.42
N LYS A 196 14.50 -3.17 -15.27
CA LYS A 196 14.18 -3.87 -14.02
C LYS A 196 12.92 -3.36 -13.36
N VAL A 197 12.41 -2.18 -13.76
CA VAL A 197 11.27 -1.53 -13.10
C VAL A 197 10.00 -1.84 -13.89
N GLU A 198 9.22 -2.75 -13.36
CA GLU A 198 7.98 -3.26 -13.95
C GLU A 198 6.75 -2.67 -13.25
N VAL A 199 5.64 -2.55 -13.98
CA VAL A 199 4.38 -2.08 -13.40
C VAL A 199 3.45 -3.26 -13.16
N VAL A 200 3.14 -3.50 -11.89
CA VAL A 200 2.10 -4.43 -11.45
C VAL A 200 1.20 -3.69 -10.48
N HIS A 201 -0.05 -3.46 -10.87
CA HIS A 201 -0.98 -2.70 -10.03
C HIS A 201 -1.46 -3.51 -8.84
N CYS A 202 -1.83 -2.82 -7.77
CA CYS A 202 -2.58 -3.47 -6.71
C CYS A 202 -3.96 -3.89 -7.24
N GLY A 203 -4.35 -5.12 -6.93
CA GLY A 203 -5.68 -5.62 -7.24
C GLY A 203 -6.73 -5.18 -6.24
N VAL A 204 -7.98 -5.02 -6.71
CA VAL A 204 -9.12 -4.77 -5.85
C VAL A 204 -9.57 -6.07 -5.14
N ASP A 205 -10.10 -5.93 -3.93
CA ASP A 205 -10.57 -7.07 -3.16
C ASP A 205 -11.84 -7.69 -3.79
N PRO A 206 -11.90 -9.02 -4.00
CA PRO A 206 -13.09 -9.69 -4.43
C PRO A 206 -14.34 -9.41 -3.58
N ALA A 207 -14.17 -9.11 -2.28
CA ALA A 207 -15.26 -8.71 -1.38
C ALA A 207 -15.97 -7.42 -1.83
N PHE A 208 -15.32 -6.56 -2.61
CA PHE A 208 -15.91 -5.36 -3.20
C PHE A 208 -16.39 -5.58 -4.64
N CYS A 209 -15.92 -6.62 -5.31
CA CYS A 209 -16.30 -6.93 -6.70
C CYS A 209 -17.53 -7.79 -6.81
N ASN A 210 -17.69 -8.75 -5.90
CA ASN A 210 -18.70 -9.82 -5.96
C ASN A 210 -19.95 -9.49 -5.13
N VAL A 211 -20.43 -8.25 -5.22
CA VAL A 211 -21.65 -7.79 -4.55
C VAL A 211 -22.70 -7.40 -5.59
N PRO A 212 -24.01 -7.51 -5.24
CA PRO A 212 -25.06 -7.00 -6.10
C PRO A 212 -24.87 -5.52 -6.39
N LEU A 213 -24.95 -5.13 -7.66
CA LEU A 213 -24.79 -3.75 -8.06
C LEU A 213 -26.03 -2.93 -7.67
N SER A 214 -25.79 -1.77 -7.07
CA SER A 214 -26.82 -0.77 -6.82
C SER A 214 -26.34 0.59 -7.36
N PRO A 215 -27.22 1.40 -7.94
CA PRO A 215 -26.88 2.76 -8.31
C PRO A 215 -26.51 3.58 -7.06
N PRO A 216 -25.77 4.69 -7.21
CA PRO A 216 -25.57 5.63 -6.13
C PRO A 216 -26.91 6.08 -5.53
N PRO A 217 -27.03 6.15 -4.19
CA PRO A 217 -28.29 6.52 -3.55
C PRO A 217 -28.64 8.01 -3.80
N ALA A 218 -29.93 8.33 -3.70
CA ALA A 218 -30.40 9.72 -3.74
C ALA A 218 -30.00 10.50 -2.48
N ALA A 219 -29.73 9.80 -1.38
CA ALA A 219 -29.27 10.41 -0.13
C ALA A 219 -28.00 11.25 -0.36
N ARG A 220 -27.97 12.43 0.19
CA ARG A 220 -26.87 13.41 0.06
C ARG A 220 -25.73 13.07 1.04
N ARG A 221 -25.19 11.85 0.90
CA ARG A 221 -24.17 11.32 1.79
C ARG A 221 -22.85 11.09 1.05
N LEU A 222 -21.76 11.63 1.60
CA LEU A 222 -20.40 11.42 1.14
C LEU A 222 -19.63 10.58 2.16
N VAL A 223 -18.70 9.78 1.71
CA VAL A 223 -17.83 8.97 2.59
C VAL A 223 -16.36 9.24 2.28
N CYS A 224 -15.54 9.41 3.30
CA CYS A 224 -14.09 9.47 3.21
C CYS A 224 -13.51 8.31 3.99
N VAL A 225 -12.65 7.50 3.37
CA VAL A 225 -12.09 6.29 3.97
C VAL A 225 -10.58 6.38 4.02
N GLY A 226 -10.01 6.14 5.18
CA GLY A 226 -8.57 6.07 5.34
C GLY A 226 -8.09 6.37 6.75
N ARG A 227 -6.79 6.18 6.98
CA ARG A 227 -6.16 6.56 8.24
C ARG A 227 -6.32 8.07 8.45
N LEU A 228 -6.65 8.50 9.66
CA LEU A 228 -6.74 9.91 10.01
C LEU A 228 -5.33 10.47 10.24
N CYS A 229 -4.72 10.99 9.17
CA CYS A 229 -3.35 11.48 9.16
C CYS A 229 -3.17 12.61 8.14
N GLU A 230 -2.05 13.32 8.22
CA GLU A 230 -1.75 14.52 7.42
C GLU A 230 -1.87 14.25 5.91
N GLN A 231 -1.40 13.10 5.46
CA GLN A 231 -1.39 12.73 4.04
C GLN A 231 -2.78 12.68 3.42
N LYS A 232 -3.82 12.39 4.22
CA LYS A 232 -5.18 12.13 3.72
C LYS A 232 -6.06 13.38 3.59
N GLY A 233 -5.60 14.51 4.14
CA GLY A 233 -6.28 15.80 3.97
C GLY A 233 -7.65 15.91 4.61
N GLN A 234 -7.95 15.15 5.69
CA GLN A 234 -9.27 15.19 6.33
C GLN A 234 -9.59 16.56 6.95
N LEU A 235 -8.60 17.30 7.46
CA LEU A 235 -8.82 18.66 7.95
C LEU A 235 -9.29 19.58 6.82
N LEU A 236 -8.70 19.47 5.63
CA LEU A 236 -9.15 20.20 4.43
C LEU A 236 -10.59 19.82 4.08
N LEU A 237 -10.93 18.52 4.17
CA LEU A 237 -12.27 18.03 3.88
C LEU A 237 -13.32 18.57 4.88
N VAL A 238 -12.99 18.62 6.18
CA VAL A 238 -13.87 19.23 7.19
C VAL A 238 -14.04 20.75 6.94
N THR A 239 -12.97 21.43 6.52
CA THR A 239 -13.06 22.85 6.14
C THR A 239 -13.94 23.03 4.89
N ALA A 240 -13.86 22.16 3.92
CA ALA A 240 -14.76 22.17 2.74
C ALA A 240 -16.20 21.88 3.16
N ALA A 241 -16.45 20.93 4.05
CA ALA A 241 -17.76 20.64 4.62
C ALA A 241 -18.35 21.86 5.35
N GLN A 242 -17.53 22.60 6.09
CA GLN A 242 -17.96 23.85 6.76
C GLN A 242 -18.47 24.88 5.75
N ARG A 243 -17.78 25.06 4.62
CA ARG A 243 -18.21 26.00 3.56
C ARG A 243 -19.50 25.55 2.90
N LEU A 244 -19.67 24.25 2.64
CA LEU A 244 -20.92 23.70 2.11
C LEU A 244 -22.09 23.94 3.06
N ALA A 245 -21.93 23.66 4.35
CA ALA A 245 -22.95 23.90 5.36
C ALA A 245 -23.30 25.39 5.49
N ALA A 246 -22.31 26.28 5.46
CA ALA A 246 -22.51 27.72 5.46
C ALA A 246 -23.26 28.21 4.21
N GLY A 247 -23.12 27.54 3.07
CA GLY A 247 -23.89 27.74 1.85
C GLY A 247 -25.32 27.18 1.91
N GLY A 248 -25.72 26.54 3.02
CA GLY A 248 -27.06 25.97 3.19
C GLY A 248 -27.22 24.57 2.59
N ALA A 249 -26.14 23.88 2.22
CA ALA A 249 -26.21 22.52 1.72
C ALA A 249 -26.60 21.56 2.86
N ASP A 250 -27.58 20.69 2.58
CA ASP A 250 -27.92 19.56 3.45
C ASP A 250 -27.18 18.31 2.98
N PHE A 251 -26.33 17.72 3.84
CA PHE A 251 -25.52 16.54 3.53
C PHE A 251 -25.02 15.85 4.80
N GLU A 252 -24.62 14.60 4.65
CA GLU A 252 -23.84 13.83 5.65
C GLU A 252 -22.45 13.52 5.08
N LEU A 253 -21.41 13.78 5.84
CA LEU A 253 -20.03 13.36 5.56
C LEU A 253 -19.59 12.34 6.62
N VAL A 254 -19.24 11.14 6.19
CA VAL A 254 -18.77 10.07 7.07
C VAL A 254 -17.27 9.87 6.89
N LEU A 255 -16.49 10.05 7.95
CA LEU A 255 -15.07 9.74 7.99
C LEU A 255 -14.88 8.34 8.59
N VAL A 256 -14.48 7.38 7.74
CA VAL A 256 -14.27 5.98 8.13
C VAL A 256 -12.79 5.75 8.32
N GLY A 257 -12.38 5.51 9.55
CA GLY A 257 -11.00 5.24 9.92
C GLY A 257 -10.61 5.84 11.26
N ASP A 258 -9.40 5.54 11.67
CA ASP A 258 -8.78 6.05 12.90
C ASP A 258 -7.34 6.49 12.63
N GLY A 259 -6.74 7.24 13.52
CA GLY A 259 -5.37 7.69 13.38
C GLY A 259 -4.98 8.82 14.33
N GLU A 260 -3.75 9.26 14.17
CA GLU A 260 -3.11 10.25 15.04
C GLU A 260 -3.80 11.63 15.04
N MET A 261 -4.47 11.99 13.93
CA MET A 261 -5.18 13.27 13.81
C MET A 261 -6.64 13.23 14.27
N ARG A 262 -7.12 12.13 14.83
CA ARG A 262 -8.53 11.99 15.23
C ARG A 262 -8.99 13.12 16.15
N ALA A 263 -8.24 13.38 17.21
CA ALA A 263 -8.61 14.42 18.20
C ALA A 263 -8.65 15.82 17.56
N GLU A 264 -7.73 16.14 16.65
CA GLU A 264 -7.70 17.41 15.94
C GLU A 264 -8.89 17.57 14.98
N ILE A 265 -9.24 16.48 14.28
CA ILE A 265 -10.41 16.46 13.38
C ILE A 265 -11.71 16.63 14.18
N GLU A 266 -11.87 15.92 15.32
CA GLU A 266 -13.03 16.04 16.21
C GLU A 266 -13.17 17.48 16.74
N ALA A 267 -12.07 18.09 17.18
CA ALA A 267 -12.07 19.49 17.64
C ALA A 267 -12.45 20.48 16.54
N LEU A 268 -11.99 20.24 15.29
CA LEU A 268 -12.37 21.07 14.14
C LEU A 268 -13.86 20.92 13.81
N VAL A 269 -14.41 19.71 13.83
CA VAL A 269 -15.83 19.43 13.60
C VAL A 269 -16.70 20.17 14.64
N GLU A 270 -16.31 20.13 15.92
CA GLU A 270 -17.01 20.80 17.00
C GLU A 270 -16.95 22.32 16.85
N SER A 271 -15.75 22.88 16.67
CA SER A 271 -15.56 24.35 16.53
C SER A 271 -16.26 24.93 15.30
N ALA A 272 -16.34 24.15 14.22
CA ALA A 272 -17.07 24.50 13.00
C ALA A 272 -18.58 24.25 13.09
N ARG A 273 -19.09 23.72 14.20
CA ARG A 273 -20.51 23.35 14.44
C ARG A 273 -21.05 22.34 13.41
N LEU A 274 -20.23 21.37 13.03
CA LEU A 274 -20.55 20.36 12.01
C LEU A 274 -21.02 19.03 12.60
N SER A 275 -21.29 18.92 13.90
CA SER A 275 -21.69 17.67 14.55
C SER A 275 -22.96 17.03 13.97
N GLY A 276 -23.80 17.82 13.28
CA GLY A 276 -24.97 17.35 12.55
C GLY A 276 -24.68 16.91 11.10
N HIS A 277 -23.50 17.23 10.56
CA HIS A 277 -23.10 16.95 9.18
C HIS A 277 -21.96 15.94 9.09
N VAL A 278 -21.07 15.86 10.07
CA VAL A 278 -19.85 15.06 10.02
C VAL A 278 -19.86 14.01 11.13
N ARG A 279 -19.67 12.75 10.73
CA ARG A 279 -19.57 11.60 11.65
C ARG A 279 -18.24 10.86 11.44
N ILE A 280 -17.57 10.48 12.53
CA ILE A 280 -16.33 9.70 12.54
C ILE A 280 -16.63 8.32 13.11
N THR A 281 -16.39 7.26 12.34
CA THR A 281 -16.71 5.89 12.78
C THR A 281 -15.61 5.23 13.61
N GLY A 282 -14.35 5.66 13.46
CA GLY A 282 -13.20 4.89 13.88
C GLY A 282 -12.89 3.76 12.89
N ALA A 283 -11.99 2.86 13.26
CA ALA A 283 -11.65 1.68 12.47
C ALA A 283 -12.82 0.68 12.48
N VAL A 284 -13.20 0.19 11.30
CA VAL A 284 -14.33 -0.72 11.08
C VAL A 284 -13.87 -2.01 10.39
N SER A 285 -14.72 -3.03 10.39
CA SER A 285 -14.51 -4.26 9.61
C SER A 285 -14.64 -4.02 8.10
N THR A 286 -14.17 -4.96 7.28
CA THR A 286 -14.32 -4.89 5.81
C THR A 286 -15.80 -4.84 5.39
N ASP A 287 -16.68 -5.56 6.09
CA ASP A 287 -18.11 -5.58 5.79
C ASP A 287 -18.80 -4.26 6.15
N ASP A 288 -18.45 -3.66 7.28
CA ASP A 288 -18.94 -2.35 7.68
C ASP A 288 -18.43 -1.27 6.73
N LEU A 289 -17.14 -1.32 6.35
CA LEU A 289 -16.57 -0.42 5.36
C LEU A 289 -17.33 -0.47 4.03
N ARG A 290 -17.61 -1.68 3.54
CA ARG A 290 -18.40 -1.88 2.32
C ARG A 290 -19.79 -1.26 2.46
N SER A 291 -20.44 -1.46 3.61
CA SER A 291 -21.76 -0.90 3.91
C SER A 291 -21.75 0.62 3.93
N GLU A 292 -20.74 1.25 4.52
CA GLU A 292 -20.58 2.71 4.55
C GLU A 292 -20.37 3.29 3.13
N ILE A 293 -19.57 2.62 2.29
CA ILE A 293 -19.37 3.04 0.89
C ILE A 293 -20.66 2.87 0.09
N LEU A 294 -21.37 1.75 0.25
CA LEU A 294 -22.65 1.50 -0.47
C LEU A 294 -23.75 2.48 -0.07
N ALA A 295 -23.76 2.95 1.17
CA ALA A 295 -24.71 3.96 1.64
C ALA A 295 -24.37 5.38 1.17
N ALA A 296 -23.18 5.59 0.63
CA ALA A 296 -22.73 6.90 0.15
C ALA A 296 -23.05 7.12 -1.34
N ARG A 297 -23.27 8.36 -1.69
CA ARG A 297 -23.46 8.86 -3.05
C ARG A 297 -22.15 8.86 -3.84
N ALA A 298 -21.06 9.21 -3.16
CA ALA A 298 -19.70 9.18 -3.68
C ALA A 298 -18.69 9.01 -2.54
N LEU A 299 -17.48 8.53 -2.90
CA LEU A 299 -16.34 8.56 -2.00
C LEU A 299 -15.50 9.82 -2.28
N VAL A 300 -15.07 10.52 -1.21
CA VAL A 300 -14.20 11.70 -1.28
C VAL A 300 -12.86 11.38 -0.64
N LEU A 301 -11.77 11.58 -1.37
CA LEU A 301 -10.40 11.36 -0.88
C LEU A 301 -9.49 12.53 -1.27
N PRO A 302 -9.39 13.59 -0.46
CA PRO A 302 -8.63 14.81 -0.80
C PRO A 302 -7.16 14.71 -0.38
N SER A 303 -6.54 13.57 -0.58
CA SER A 303 -5.17 13.28 -0.13
C SER A 303 -4.14 14.24 -0.73
N PHE A 304 -3.11 14.55 0.07
CA PHE A 304 -1.93 15.31 -0.35
C PHE A 304 -0.84 14.41 -0.94
N ALA A 305 -0.81 13.14 -0.53
CA ALA A 305 0.17 12.17 -1.00
C ALA A 305 -0.43 10.75 -1.07
N GLU A 306 -0.19 10.08 -2.19
CA GLU A 306 -0.62 8.70 -2.47
C GLU A 306 0.41 7.99 -3.36
N GLY A 307 0.34 6.67 -3.41
CA GLY A 307 0.91 5.90 -4.51
C GLY A 307 -0.17 5.62 -5.55
N LEU A 308 -1.05 4.66 -5.23
CA LEU A 308 -2.30 4.37 -5.94
C LEU A 308 -3.35 4.02 -4.87
N PRO A 309 -4.35 4.89 -4.63
CA PRO A 309 -5.25 4.73 -3.49
C PRO A 309 -6.25 3.59 -3.69
N GLY A 310 -6.04 2.49 -2.95
CA GLY A 310 -6.87 1.28 -3.04
C GLY A 310 -8.35 1.54 -2.77
N VAL A 311 -8.65 2.44 -1.85
CA VAL A 311 -10.04 2.76 -1.50
C VAL A 311 -10.83 3.40 -2.64
N LEU A 312 -10.18 4.11 -3.57
CA LEU A 312 -10.85 4.58 -4.80
C LEU A 312 -11.23 3.39 -5.69
N MET A 313 -10.36 2.38 -5.80
CA MET A 313 -10.67 1.14 -6.53
C MET A 313 -11.85 0.41 -5.87
N GLU A 314 -11.87 0.33 -4.55
CA GLU A 314 -12.96 -0.29 -3.78
C GLU A 314 -14.29 0.43 -3.99
N ALA A 315 -14.31 1.76 -3.93
CA ALA A 315 -15.52 2.54 -4.19
C ALA A 315 -16.01 2.38 -5.64
N MET A 316 -15.12 2.46 -6.62
CA MET A 316 -15.45 2.26 -8.03
C MET A 316 -15.94 0.84 -8.29
N ALA A 317 -15.35 -0.18 -7.66
CA ALA A 317 -15.83 -1.57 -7.74
C ALA A 317 -17.23 -1.74 -7.16
N LEU A 318 -17.59 -0.97 -6.13
CA LEU A 318 -18.93 -0.90 -5.53
C LEU A 318 -19.90 0.01 -6.30
N ASN A 319 -19.55 0.41 -7.52
CA ASN A 319 -20.38 1.27 -8.35
C ASN A 319 -20.66 2.64 -7.69
N ARG A 320 -19.61 3.28 -7.15
CA ARG A 320 -19.63 4.64 -6.58
C ARG A 320 -18.65 5.54 -7.32
N PRO A 321 -19.09 6.72 -7.79
CA PRO A 321 -18.18 7.72 -8.31
C PRO A 321 -17.27 8.24 -7.21
N VAL A 322 -16.17 8.88 -7.59
CA VAL A 322 -15.16 9.33 -6.64
C VAL A 322 -14.80 10.80 -6.84
N ILE A 323 -14.50 11.50 -5.75
CA ILE A 323 -13.90 12.83 -5.74
C ILE A 323 -12.51 12.67 -5.15
N SER A 324 -11.46 13.02 -5.89
CA SER A 324 -10.09 12.88 -5.38
C SER A 324 -9.17 13.96 -5.92
N THR A 325 -7.94 13.97 -5.44
CA THR A 325 -6.92 14.91 -5.88
C THR A 325 -6.15 14.40 -7.09
N TYR A 326 -5.72 15.32 -7.96
CA TYR A 326 -4.90 15.04 -9.14
C TYR A 326 -3.44 14.83 -8.75
N ILE A 327 -3.15 13.73 -8.07
CA ILE A 327 -1.80 13.41 -7.57
C ILE A 327 -1.39 11.97 -7.89
N ALA A 328 -0.10 11.75 -7.96
CA ALA A 328 0.52 10.42 -8.07
C ALA A 328 -0.16 9.53 -9.13
N GLY A 329 -0.53 8.30 -8.77
CA GLY A 329 -1.22 7.36 -9.65
C GLY A 329 -2.73 7.59 -9.77
N THR A 330 -3.33 8.55 -9.04
CA THR A 330 -4.78 8.78 -9.08
C THR A 330 -5.32 9.07 -10.49
N PRO A 331 -4.66 9.89 -11.34
CA PRO A 331 -5.11 10.13 -12.72
C PRO A 331 -5.00 8.90 -13.65
N GLU A 332 -4.21 7.90 -13.27
CA GLU A 332 -4.17 6.64 -14.01
C GLU A 332 -5.42 5.79 -13.75
N LEU A 333 -6.04 5.97 -12.57
CA LEU A 333 -7.25 5.26 -12.14
C LEU A 333 -8.52 6.03 -12.50
N VAL A 334 -8.57 7.33 -12.19
CA VAL A 334 -9.75 8.18 -12.32
C VAL A 334 -9.57 9.19 -13.45
N HIS A 335 -10.50 9.23 -14.41
CA HIS A 335 -10.59 10.32 -15.38
C HIS A 335 -11.69 11.29 -14.95
N ALA A 336 -11.33 12.56 -14.86
CA ALA A 336 -12.27 13.62 -14.46
C ALA A 336 -13.44 13.70 -15.45
N GLY A 337 -14.67 13.80 -14.92
CA GLY A 337 -15.91 13.86 -15.70
C GLY A 337 -16.41 12.50 -16.21
N GLU A 338 -15.57 11.47 -16.24
CA GLU A 338 -15.94 10.11 -16.68
C GLU A 338 -16.20 9.18 -15.50
N HIS A 339 -15.31 9.18 -14.49
CA HIS A 339 -15.38 8.29 -13.32
C HIS A 339 -15.66 9.05 -12.01
N GLY A 340 -15.57 10.37 -12.04
CA GLY A 340 -15.67 11.23 -10.88
C GLY A 340 -15.03 12.60 -11.13
N TRP A 341 -14.57 13.22 -10.06
CA TRP A 341 -13.91 14.53 -10.06
C TRP A 341 -12.47 14.41 -9.61
N LEU A 342 -11.58 15.12 -10.29
CA LEU A 342 -10.19 15.30 -9.86
C LEU A 342 -9.93 16.78 -9.66
N VAL A 343 -9.48 17.12 -8.45
CA VAL A 343 -9.20 18.52 -8.05
C VAL A 343 -7.71 18.68 -7.70
N PRO A 344 -7.13 19.87 -7.77
CA PRO A 344 -5.79 20.12 -7.28
C PRO A 344 -5.69 19.81 -5.78
N ALA A 345 -4.59 19.19 -5.33
CA ALA A 345 -4.37 18.95 -3.91
C ALA A 345 -4.20 20.27 -3.16
N GLY A 346 -4.87 20.42 -2.02
CA GLY A 346 -4.85 21.64 -1.22
C GLY A 346 -5.83 22.73 -1.67
N ASP A 347 -6.48 22.59 -2.79
CA ASP A 347 -7.46 23.58 -3.30
C ASP A 347 -8.85 23.32 -2.68
N ILE A 348 -9.16 24.10 -1.66
CA ILE A 348 -10.45 24.03 -0.95
C ILE A 348 -11.62 24.43 -1.86
N ASP A 349 -11.45 25.45 -2.70
CA ASP A 349 -12.52 25.97 -3.54
C ASP A 349 -12.90 24.92 -4.61
N ALA A 350 -11.93 24.32 -5.25
CA ALA A 350 -12.15 23.21 -6.19
C ALA A 350 -12.79 21.98 -5.50
N LEU A 351 -12.38 21.66 -4.27
CA LEU A 351 -12.96 20.56 -3.52
C LEU A 351 -14.43 20.83 -3.16
N VAL A 352 -14.74 22.03 -2.69
CA VAL A 352 -16.12 22.47 -2.39
C VAL A 352 -17.00 22.39 -3.65
N ALA A 353 -16.50 22.91 -4.77
CA ALA A 353 -17.23 22.85 -6.05
C ALA A 353 -17.50 21.40 -6.48
N ALA A 354 -16.50 20.51 -6.43
CA ALA A 354 -16.67 19.11 -6.79
C ALA A 354 -17.65 18.38 -5.85
N MET A 355 -17.60 18.65 -4.56
CA MET A 355 -18.56 18.09 -3.58
C MET A 355 -19.97 18.59 -3.86
N GLN A 356 -20.15 19.90 -4.12
CA GLN A 356 -21.46 20.48 -4.44
C GLN A 356 -22.01 19.90 -5.73
N ASP A 357 -21.21 19.83 -6.81
CA ASP A 357 -21.59 19.23 -8.08
C ASP A 357 -22.07 17.79 -7.90
N CYS A 358 -21.33 17.00 -7.10
CA CYS A 358 -21.72 15.62 -6.77
C CYS A 358 -23.05 15.58 -6.01
N LEU A 359 -23.25 16.45 -5.02
CA LEU A 359 -24.47 16.48 -4.21
C LEU A 359 -25.69 16.90 -5.04
N ASP A 360 -25.54 17.74 -6.04
CA ASP A 360 -26.62 18.26 -6.89
C ASP A 360 -26.84 17.43 -8.17
N ALA A 361 -25.87 16.60 -8.54
CA ALA A 361 -25.96 15.78 -9.75
C ALA A 361 -27.21 14.86 -9.74
N PRO A 362 -27.91 14.67 -10.85
CA PRO A 362 -28.94 13.65 -10.98
C PRO A 362 -28.39 12.24 -10.73
N VAL A 363 -29.13 11.41 -10.01
CA VAL A 363 -28.72 10.01 -9.72
C VAL A 363 -28.37 9.25 -11.01
N ALA A 364 -29.11 9.47 -12.10
CA ALA A 364 -28.82 8.85 -13.39
C ALA A 364 -27.45 9.24 -13.98
N SER A 365 -26.98 10.46 -13.73
CA SER A 365 -25.65 10.90 -14.15
C SER A 365 -24.55 10.26 -13.30
N LEU A 366 -24.76 10.18 -11.99
CA LEU A 366 -23.86 9.47 -11.09
C LEU A 366 -23.81 7.97 -11.39
N ALA A 367 -24.93 7.35 -11.75
CA ALA A 367 -24.97 5.93 -12.13
C ALA A 367 -24.10 5.65 -13.35
N ARG A 368 -24.21 6.47 -14.41
CA ARG A 368 -23.34 6.33 -15.60
C ARG A 368 -21.85 6.48 -15.26
N MET A 369 -21.52 7.47 -14.44
CA MET A 369 -20.15 7.71 -13.98
C MET A 369 -19.62 6.53 -13.16
N ALA A 370 -20.45 5.97 -12.29
CA ALA A 370 -20.13 4.83 -11.44
C ALA A 370 -19.93 3.55 -12.27
N GLU A 371 -20.78 3.30 -13.26
CA GLU A 371 -20.67 2.16 -14.19
C GLU A 371 -19.38 2.22 -15.01
N ALA A 372 -19.02 3.39 -15.54
CA ALA A 372 -17.75 3.61 -16.23
C ALA A 372 -16.55 3.37 -15.31
N GLY A 373 -16.61 3.89 -14.09
CA GLY A 373 -15.58 3.69 -13.07
C GLY A 373 -15.38 2.23 -12.71
N ARG A 374 -16.48 1.49 -12.49
CA ARG A 374 -16.41 0.05 -12.22
C ARG A 374 -15.82 -0.72 -13.39
N ALA A 375 -16.27 -0.47 -14.62
CA ALA A 375 -15.75 -1.13 -15.81
C ALA A 375 -14.22 -0.95 -15.90
N ARG A 376 -13.72 0.25 -15.64
CA ARG A 376 -12.29 0.55 -15.63
C ARG A 376 -11.53 -0.23 -14.57
N VAL A 377 -12.01 -0.25 -13.33
CA VAL A 377 -11.35 -0.98 -12.23
C VAL A 377 -11.31 -2.48 -12.53
N MET A 378 -12.42 -3.05 -12.98
CA MET A 378 -12.48 -4.48 -13.30
C MET A 378 -11.55 -4.87 -14.46
N ALA A 379 -11.37 -4.00 -15.44
CA ALA A 379 -10.47 -4.24 -16.57
C ALA A 379 -8.96 -4.09 -16.19
N ARG A 380 -8.61 -3.20 -15.26
CA ARG A 380 -7.21 -2.82 -15.01
C ARG A 380 -6.66 -3.25 -13.65
N HIS A 381 -7.52 -3.58 -12.68
CA HIS A 381 -7.14 -3.87 -11.30
C HIS A 381 -7.67 -5.22 -10.81
N SER A 382 -7.81 -6.18 -11.73
CA SER A 382 -8.12 -7.56 -11.36
C SER A 382 -6.93 -8.18 -10.63
N THR A 383 -7.14 -8.61 -9.40
CA THR A 383 -6.08 -9.28 -8.60
C THR A 383 -5.47 -10.47 -9.35
N ASP A 384 -6.28 -11.28 -10.02
CA ASP A 384 -5.80 -12.47 -10.72
C ASP A 384 -4.96 -12.12 -11.96
N VAL A 385 -5.28 -11.03 -12.66
CA VAL A 385 -4.49 -10.56 -13.81
C VAL A 385 -3.16 -9.99 -13.34
N GLU A 386 -3.19 -9.10 -12.35
CA GLU A 386 -1.96 -8.44 -11.86
C GLU A 386 -1.01 -9.43 -11.18
N VAL A 387 -1.55 -10.34 -10.36
CA VAL A 387 -0.74 -11.42 -9.76
C VAL A 387 -0.19 -12.37 -10.83
N GLY A 388 -0.88 -12.55 -11.96
CA GLY A 388 -0.34 -13.29 -13.11
C GLY A 388 0.91 -12.65 -13.70
N LYS A 389 0.96 -11.32 -13.81
CA LYS A 389 2.17 -10.58 -14.22
C LYS A 389 3.31 -10.78 -13.22
N LEU A 390 3.02 -10.65 -11.93
CA LEU A 390 4.01 -10.85 -10.87
C LEU A 390 4.58 -12.27 -10.86
N ALA A 391 3.73 -13.28 -11.05
CA ALA A 391 4.15 -14.68 -11.16
C ALA A 391 5.12 -14.88 -12.34
N GLY A 392 4.82 -14.30 -13.50
CA GLY A 392 5.72 -14.34 -14.66
C GLY A 392 7.08 -13.67 -14.40
N LEU A 393 7.11 -12.57 -13.62
CA LEU A 393 8.37 -11.93 -13.21
C LEU A 393 9.19 -12.83 -12.27
N PHE A 394 8.55 -13.55 -11.36
CA PHE A 394 9.24 -14.53 -10.51
C PHE A 394 9.80 -15.68 -11.34
N GLU A 395 9.02 -16.23 -12.26
CA GLU A 395 9.45 -17.33 -13.14
C GLU A 395 10.67 -16.92 -13.99
N ALA A 396 10.64 -15.73 -14.59
CA ALA A 396 11.77 -15.19 -15.35
C ALA A 396 13.01 -15.00 -14.47
N ALA A 397 12.86 -14.42 -13.26
CA ALA A 397 13.98 -14.19 -12.35
C ALA A 397 14.61 -15.52 -11.84
N VAL A 398 13.82 -16.57 -11.65
CA VAL A 398 14.30 -17.90 -11.26
C VAL A 398 15.00 -18.59 -12.41
N ALA A 399 14.44 -18.52 -13.64
CA ALA A 399 15.06 -19.09 -14.84
C ALA A 399 16.43 -18.50 -15.13
N GLU A 400 16.59 -17.17 -15.01
CA GLU A 400 17.89 -16.48 -15.18
C GLU A 400 18.94 -16.90 -14.13
N ASN A 401 18.54 -17.42 -13.00
CA ASN A 401 19.46 -17.88 -11.95
C ASN A 401 19.95 -19.31 -12.21
N ALA A 402 19.22 -20.07 -13.03
CA ALA A 402 19.55 -21.45 -13.38
C ALA A 402 20.42 -21.54 -14.66
N ALA A 403 20.48 -20.48 -15.47
CA ALA A 403 21.33 -20.35 -16.66
C ALA A 403 22.70 -19.78 -16.29
#